data_56ea7bd3af88fff88b4f6c158caffabd
#
_entry.id   56ea7bd3af88fff88b4f6c158caffabd
#
_cell.length_a   1.000
_cell.length_b   1.000
_cell.length_c   1.000
_cell.angle_alpha   90.00
_cell.angle_beta   90.00
_cell.angle_gamma   90.00
#
_symmetry.space_group_name_H-M   'P 1'
#
loop_
_entity.id
_entity.type
_entity.pdbx_description
1 polymer ?
#
loop_
_entity_poly.entity_id
_entity_poly.type
_entity_poly.pdbx_seq_one_letter_code
_entity_poly.pdbx_strand_id
1 'polypeptide(L)'
;MNLDYPYFQINFKVYPGTGGQGGLEFARTIDRVSKDMDTEFVLAPQIPDIRLIAEETNLTLMAPYMDALQAGRGMGKILPETVSEAGAEAVVINHAENRDSFVDVDRKIRRAREADLDSIVCVDSLEMGKAVAVFDPDSVIFEMPGDISTERAITQTHPELVEEFIAMMDEENPRTTVLVGGGISTPEDVRLAFEQGADATGAASAVSLANDPEALLREIAAVIPESE
;
A
#
# COMPACT_ATOMS: atom_id res chain seq x y z
N MET A 1 1.03 -8.66 12.49
CA MET A 1 1.04 -7.58 11.51
C MET A 1 1.79 -6.41 12.10
N ASN A 2 2.58 -5.73 11.28
CA ASN A 2 3.37 -4.56 11.67
C ASN A 2 2.61 -3.25 11.40
N LEU A 3 1.58 -3.31 10.52
CA LEU A 3 0.77 -2.16 10.15
C LEU A 3 -0.40 -1.95 11.11
N ASP A 4 -0.64 -0.70 11.48
CA ASP A 4 -1.79 -0.27 12.26
C ASP A 4 -2.95 0.15 11.32
N TYR A 5 -4.18 -0.16 11.67
CA TYR A 5 -5.37 0.11 10.88
C TYR A 5 -6.37 0.98 11.67
N PRO A 6 -7.18 1.82 10.97
CA PRO A 6 -7.17 2.07 9.54
C PRO A 6 -6.01 2.96 9.09
N TYR A 7 -5.56 2.85 7.84
CA TYR A 7 -4.54 3.73 7.30
C TYR A 7 -4.83 4.20 5.87
N PHE A 8 -4.13 5.25 5.46
CA PHE A 8 -4.11 5.70 4.07
C PHE A 8 -2.72 5.51 3.46
N GLN A 9 -2.64 4.70 2.41
CA GLN A 9 -1.40 4.44 1.68
C GLN A 9 -1.08 5.56 0.69
N ILE A 10 0.17 6.04 0.70
CA ILE A 10 0.69 6.98 -0.28
C ILE A 10 1.79 6.29 -1.09
N ASN A 11 1.54 6.05 -2.39
CA ASN A 11 2.52 5.41 -3.26
C ASN A 11 3.25 6.44 -4.10
N PHE A 12 4.54 6.62 -3.84
CA PHE A 12 5.39 7.57 -4.57
C PHE A 12 5.68 7.15 -6.01
N LYS A 13 5.55 5.86 -6.31
CA LYS A 13 5.95 5.34 -7.63
C LYS A 13 7.28 5.95 -8.08
N VAL A 14 7.34 6.44 -9.32
CA VAL A 14 8.51 7.11 -9.91
C VAL A 14 8.16 8.51 -10.43
N TYR A 15 7.23 9.19 -9.77
CA TYR A 15 6.83 10.54 -10.17
C TYR A 15 7.95 11.56 -9.96
N PRO A 16 7.96 12.68 -10.73
CA PRO A 16 8.90 13.76 -10.49
C PRO A 16 8.79 14.30 -9.05
N GLY A 17 9.93 14.47 -8.39
CA GLY A 17 9.97 14.99 -7.02
C GLY A 17 9.73 13.96 -5.90
N THR A 18 9.42 12.69 -6.22
CA THR A 18 9.20 11.64 -5.21
C THR A 18 10.43 10.79 -4.90
N GLY A 19 11.61 11.13 -5.43
CA GLY A 19 12.86 10.42 -5.17
C GLY A 19 13.96 11.32 -4.60
N GLY A 20 14.91 10.73 -3.89
CA GLY A 20 16.05 11.41 -3.28
C GLY A 20 15.63 12.51 -2.30
N GLN A 21 16.29 13.66 -2.37
CA GLN A 21 16.00 14.79 -1.46
C GLN A 21 14.56 15.31 -1.60
N GLY A 22 14.00 15.34 -2.81
CA GLY A 22 12.61 15.74 -3.03
C GLY A 22 11.62 14.78 -2.36
N GLY A 23 11.86 13.47 -2.47
CA GLY A 23 11.08 12.45 -1.80
C GLY A 23 11.13 12.57 -0.27
N LEU A 24 12.32 12.86 0.30
CA LEU A 24 12.47 13.09 1.74
C LEU A 24 11.69 14.34 2.21
N GLU A 25 11.79 15.44 1.49
CA GLU A 25 11.04 16.68 1.83
C GLU A 25 9.53 16.43 1.82
N PHE A 26 9.06 15.64 0.85
CA PHE A 26 7.66 15.27 0.77
C PHE A 26 7.26 14.31 1.90
N ALA A 27 8.08 13.31 2.22
CA ALA A 27 7.85 12.41 3.35
C ALA A 27 7.76 13.18 4.68
N ARG A 28 8.61 14.19 4.90
CA ARG A 28 8.52 15.08 6.07
C ARG A 28 7.21 15.87 6.12
N THR A 29 6.66 16.24 4.98
CA THR A 29 5.34 16.89 4.93
C THR A 29 4.24 15.92 5.32
N ILE A 30 4.28 14.68 4.83
CA ILE A 30 3.34 13.61 5.19
C ILE A 30 3.43 13.31 6.70
N ASP A 31 4.64 13.13 7.25
CA ASP A 31 4.89 12.87 8.68
C ASP A 31 4.35 14.01 9.58
N ARG A 32 4.49 15.25 9.16
CA ARG A 32 3.92 16.39 9.88
C ARG A 32 2.40 16.35 9.90
N VAL A 33 1.76 16.07 8.75
CA VAL A 33 0.28 15.97 8.67
C VAL A 33 -0.22 14.78 9.48
N SER A 34 0.44 13.62 9.40
CA SER A 34 0.15 12.43 10.20
C SER A 34 0.09 12.77 11.70
N LYS A 35 1.13 13.42 12.22
CA LYS A 35 1.22 13.84 13.63
C LYS A 35 0.18 14.90 14.01
N ASP A 36 -0.04 15.89 13.14
CA ASP A 36 -0.98 16.98 13.41
C ASP A 36 -2.44 16.50 13.46
N MET A 37 -2.76 15.49 12.65
CA MET A 37 -4.11 14.96 12.47
C MET A 37 -4.38 13.66 13.25
N ASP A 38 -3.34 13.10 13.91
CA ASP A 38 -3.40 11.80 14.60
C ASP A 38 -3.93 10.69 13.67
N THR A 39 -3.34 10.60 12.47
CA THR A 39 -3.81 9.71 11.42
C THR A 39 -2.65 8.88 10.87
N GLU A 40 -2.85 7.58 10.68
CA GLU A 40 -1.84 6.69 10.12
C GLU A 40 -1.74 6.86 8.59
N PHE A 41 -0.57 7.33 8.14
CA PHE A 41 -0.18 7.33 6.74
C PHE A 41 0.94 6.32 6.52
N VAL A 42 0.71 5.35 5.63
CA VAL A 42 1.71 4.36 5.23
C VAL A 42 2.31 4.77 3.90
N LEU A 43 3.62 4.99 3.86
CA LEU A 43 4.31 5.48 2.67
C LEU A 43 5.03 4.36 1.92
N ALA A 44 4.79 4.25 0.61
CA ALA A 44 5.58 3.41 -0.30
C ALA A 44 6.55 4.28 -1.12
N PRO A 45 7.78 4.53 -0.62
CA PRO A 45 8.78 5.34 -1.33
C PRO A 45 9.50 4.51 -2.39
N GLN A 46 10.36 5.14 -3.18
CA GLN A 46 11.30 4.40 -4.03
C GLN A 46 12.31 3.62 -3.15
N ILE A 47 12.66 2.40 -3.54
CA ILE A 47 13.50 1.49 -2.74
C ILE A 47 14.82 2.15 -2.25
N PRO A 48 15.56 2.94 -3.07
CA PRO A 48 16.79 3.57 -2.61
C PRO A 48 16.61 4.56 -1.46
N ASP A 49 15.39 5.07 -1.27
CA ASP A 49 15.09 6.15 -0.31
C ASP A 49 14.48 5.62 1.00
N ILE A 50 14.15 4.31 1.10
CA ILE A 50 13.52 3.72 2.29
C ILE A 50 14.31 4.07 3.55
N ARG A 51 15.60 3.75 3.60
CA ARG A 51 16.45 4.02 4.77
C ARG A 51 16.52 5.51 5.10
N LEU A 52 16.71 6.35 4.08
CA LEU A 52 16.78 7.79 4.26
C LEU A 52 15.51 8.34 4.91
N ILE A 53 14.34 7.88 4.46
CA ILE A 53 13.05 8.33 4.98
C ILE A 53 12.78 7.74 6.37
N ALA A 54 13.11 6.46 6.59
CA ALA A 54 12.97 5.81 7.90
C ALA A 54 13.81 6.48 9.01
N GLU A 55 15.01 6.96 8.69
CA GLU A 55 15.88 7.66 9.64
C GLU A 55 15.43 9.09 9.95
N GLU A 56 14.63 9.71 9.09
CA GLU A 56 14.29 11.14 9.13
C GLU A 56 12.81 11.44 9.42
N THR A 57 11.96 10.41 9.49
CA THR A 57 10.51 10.51 9.76
C THR A 57 10.05 9.41 10.70
N ASN A 58 8.81 9.50 11.20
CA ASN A 58 8.18 8.41 11.96
C ASN A 58 7.10 7.69 11.13
N LEU A 59 7.10 7.86 9.83
CA LEU A 59 6.15 7.20 8.96
C LEU A 59 6.40 5.69 8.91
N THR A 60 5.34 4.94 8.94
CA THR A 60 5.34 3.52 8.58
C THR A 60 5.63 3.37 7.08
N LEU A 61 6.64 2.56 6.73
CA LEU A 61 7.09 2.41 5.35
C LEU A 61 6.79 1.03 4.80
N MET A 62 6.32 0.97 3.56
CA MET A 62 6.23 -0.28 2.80
C MET A 62 7.15 -0.25 1.58
N ALA A 63 7.87 -1.33 1.35
CA ALA A 63 8.68 -1.45 0.14
C ALA A 63 7.79 -1.70 -1.08
N PRO A 64 8.01 -1.01 -2.21
CA PRO A 64 7.23 -1.25 -3.43
C PRO A 64 7.56 -2.58 -4.11
N TYR A 65 8.64 -3.24 -3.73
CA TYR A 65 9.10 -4.49 -4.33
C TYR A 65 10.21 -5.17 -3.52
N MET A 66 10.30 -6.50 -3.64
CA MET A 66 11.46 -7.33 -3.27
C MET A 66 11.54 -8.56 -4.16
N ASP A 67 12.70 -9.23 -4.18
CA ASP A 67 12.89 -10.53 -4.84
C ASP A 67 12.76 -11.69 -3.85
N ALA A 68 12.14 -12.79 -4.26
CA ALA A 68 11.95 -13.99 -3.43
C ALA A 68 13.20 -14.89 -3.41
N LEU A 69 14.35 -14.37 -2.97
CA LEU A 69 15.59 -15.15 -2.92
C LEU A 69 16.22 -15.13 -1.51
N GLN A 70 17.08 -16.10 -1.26
CA GLN A 70 17.94 -16.18 -0.08
C GLN A 70 19.25 -15.42 -0.33
N ALA A 71 19.90 -14.99 0.75
CA ALA A 71 21.21 -14.36 0.67
C ALA A 71 22.23 -15.24 -0.07
N GLY A 72 22.97 -14.62 -1.00
CA GLY A 72 23.94 -15.33 -1.82
C GLY A 72 24.14 -14.69 -3.20
N ARG A 73 24.02 -15.47 -4.27
CA ARG A 73 24.21 -14.98 -5.64
C ARG A 73 22.94 -14.26 -6.13
N GLY A 74 23.07 -13.00 -6.56
CA GLY A 74 21.91 -12.22 -6.99
C GLY A 74 22.28 -10.76 -7.27
N MET A 75 23.22 -10.53 -8.19
CA MET A 75 23.56 -9.15 -8.57
C MET A 75 22.32 -8.39 -9.07
N GLY A 76 22.06 -7.20 -8.53
CA GLY A 76 20.91 -6.37 -8.88
C GLY A 76 19.58 -6.84 -8.26
N LYS A 77 19.62 -7.82 -7.37
CA LYS A 77 18.44 -8.34 -6.67
C LYS A 77 18.26 -7.64 -5.32
N ILE A 78 17.02 -7.56 -4.87
CA ILE A 78 16.63 -6.90 -3.63
C ILE A 78 16.19 -7.96 -2.63
N LEU A 79 16.98 -8.12 -1.56
CA LEU A 79 16.71 -9.08 -0.48
C LEU A 79 15.62 -8.54 0.46
N PRO A 80 14.67 -9.38 0.91
CA PRO A 80 13.69 -9.02 1.92
C PRO A 80 14.34 -8.49 3.21
N GLU A 81 15.38 -9.16 3.69
CA GLU A 81 16.10 -8.75 4.91
C GLU A 81 16.71 -7.35 4.80
N THR A 82 17.25 -6.99 3.63
CA THR A 82 17.83 -5.65 3.44
C THR A 82 16.78 -4.56 3.35
N VAL A 83 15.57 -4.90 2.92
CA VAL A 83 14.41 -4.00 2.88
C VAL A 83 13.89 -3.76 4.30
N SER A 84 13.72 -4.83 5.09
CA SER A 84 13.36 -4.74 6.52
C SER A 84 14.41 -3.96 7.32
N GLU A 85 15.70 -4.28 7.19
CA GLU A 85 16.79 -3.55 7.81
C GLU A 85 16.88 -2.07 7.37
N ALA A 86 16.34 -1.72 6.22
CA ALA A 86 16.24 -0.33 5.77
C ALA A 86 15.10 0.43 6.46
N GLY A 87 14.22 -0.25 7.18
CA GLY A 87 13.12 0.32 7.94
C GLY A 87 11.75 0.19 7.29
N ALA A 88 11.59 -0.67 6.27
CA ALA A 88 10.25 -1.03 5.81
C ALA A 88 9.61 -2.06 6.75
N GLU A 89 8.30 -1.94 6.97
CA GLU A 89 7.49 -2.84 7.79
C GLU A 89 6.61 -3.76 6.95
N ALA A 90 6.41 -3.41 5.68
CA ALA A 90 5.62 -4.18 4.73
C ALA A 90 6.24 -4.18 3.33
N VAL A 91 5.73 -5.04 2.45
CA VAL A 91 6.14 -5.10 1.05
C VAL A 91 4.97 -5.36 0.12
N VAL A 92 4.91 -4.59 -0.97
CA VAL A 92 3.94 -4.79 -2.06
C VAL A 92 4.39 -5.93 -2.97
N ILE A 93 3.49 -6.83 -3.28
CA ILE A 93 3.69 -8.02 -4.13
C ILE A 93 2.68 -7.99 -5.27
N ASN A 94 3.11 -8.33 -6.49
CA ASN A 94 2.24 -8.49 -7.65
C ASN A 94 1.51 -7.22 -8.12
N HIS A 95 2.03 -6.03 -7.89
CA HIS A 95 1.42 -4.80 -8.38
C HIS A 95 1.22 -4.82 -9.91
N ALA A 96 0.15 -4.19 -10.41
CA ALA A 96 -0.19 -4.19 -11.84
C ALA A 96 0.94 -3.71 -12.77
N GLU A 97 1.78 -2.78 -12.29
CA GLU A 97 2.96 -2.29 -13.03
C GLU A 97 4.21 -3.19 -12.88
N ASN A 98 4.16 -4.20 -12.01
CA ASN A 98 5.26 -5.13 -11.76
C ASN A 98 4.74 -6.51 -11.32
N ARG A 99 4.14 -7.24 -12.26
CA ARG A 99 3.46 -8.52 -12.00
C ARG A 99 4.44 -9.64 -11.66
N ASP A 100 4.04 -10.44 -10.72
CA ASP A 100 4.70 -11.67 -10.33
C ASP A 100 4.03 -12.91 -10.95
N SER A 101 4.78 -13.99 -11.11
CA SER A 101 4.15 -15.29 -11.36
C SER A 101 3.43 -15.78 -10.11
N PHE A 102 2.39 -16.60 -10.26
CA PHE A 102 1.65 -17.14 -9.12
C PHE A 102 2.55 -17.91 -8.13
N VAL A 103 3.57 -18.59 -8.64
CA VAL A 103 4.58 -19.27 -7.81
C VAL A 103 5.46 -18.26 -7.05
N ASP A 104 5.77 -17.11 -7.64
CA ASP A 104 6.57 -16.09 -6.98
C ASP A 104 5.76 -15.32 -5.95
N VAL A 105 4.44 -15.16 -6.14
CA VAL A 105 3.55 -14.59 -5.09
C VAL A 105 3.65 -15.41 -3.80
N ASP A 106 3.44 -16.74 -3.86
CA ASP A 106 3.59 -17.62 -2.68
C ASP A 106 4.99 -17.52 -2.05
N ARG A 107 6.04 -17.56 -2.88
CA ARG A 107 7.40 -17.43 -2.39
C ARG A 107 7.67 -16.10 -1.73
N LYS A 108 7.20 -15.00 -2.30
CA LYS A 108 7.38 -13.65 -1.75
C LYS A 108 6.65 -13.49 -0.42
N ILE A 109 5.41 -13.99 -0.29
CA ILE A 109 4.67 -14.00 0.98
C ILE A 109 5.48 -14.71 2.08
N ARG A 110 6.01 -15.91 1.80
CA ARG A 110 6.86 -16.63 2.76
C ARG A 110 8.14 -15.87 3.10
N ARG A 111 8.78 -15.28 2.09
CA ARG A 111 10.02 -14.51 2.29
C ARG A 111 9.79 -13.21 3.06
N ALA A 112 8.66 -12.54 2.85
CA ALA A 112 8.24 -11.40 3.65
C ALA A 112 8.13 -11.79 5.13
N ARG A 113 7.40 -12.87 5.43
CA ARG A 113 7.22 -13.39 6.79
C ARG A 113 8.56 -13.79 7.46
N GLU A 114 9.50 -14.40 6.71
CA GLU A 114 10.84 -14.74 7.22
C GLU A 114 11.69 -13.50 7.53
N ALA A 115 11.42 -12.37 6.87
CA ALA A 115 12.12 -11.10 7.05
C ALA A 115 11.36 -10.11 7.96
N ASP A 116 10.29 -10.56 8.65
CA ASP A 116 9.44 -9.73 9.51
C ASP A 116 8.82 -8.53 8.79
N LEU A 117 8.36 -8.78 7.55
CA LEU A 117 7.62 -7.82 6.73
C LEU A 117 6.18 -8.29 6.54
N ASP A 118 5.22 -7.40 6.67
CA ASP A 118 3.85 -7.68 6.24
C ASP A 118 3.77 -7.80 4.71
N SER A 119 3.13 -8.85 4.24
CA SER A 119 2.94 -9.13 2.81
C SER A 119 1.64 -8.52 2.31
N ILE A 120 1.71 -7.61 1.33
CA ILE A 120 0.56 -6.92 0.75
C ILE A 120 0.45 -7.28 -0.73
N VAL A 121 -0.53 -8.11 -1.09
CA VAL A 121 -0.64 -8.67 -2.44
C VAL A 121 -1.70 -7.94 -3.26
N CYS A 122 -1.29 -7.37 -4.39
CA CYS A 122 -2.24 -6.76 -5.33
C CYS A 122 -3.00 -7.82 -6.13
N VAL A 123 -4.32 -7.68 -6.17
CA VAL A 123 -5.25 -8.54 -6.91
C VAL A 123 -6.26 -7.69 -7.68
N ASP A 124 -6.77 -8.21 -8.80
CA ASP A 124 -7.62 -7.47 -9.73
C ASP A 124 -8.95 -8.18 -10.06
N SER A 125 -9.25 -9.25 -9.34
CA SER A 125 -10.52 -10.00 -9.51
C SER A 125 -10.84 -10.82 -8.26
N LEU A 126 -12.10 -11.21 -8.11
CA LEU A 126 -12.57 -12.12 -7.06
C LEU A 126 -11.83 -13.45 -7.10
N GLU A 127 -11.64 -14.01 -8.30
CA GLU A 127 -10.95 -15.28 -8.49
C GLU A 127 -9.49 -15.21 -8.04
N MET A 128 -8.81 -14.10 -8.33
CA MET A 128 -7.44 -13.91 -7.90
C MET A 128 -7.36 -13.70 -6.39
N GLY A 129 -8.28 -12.94 -5.80
CA GLY A 129 -8.42 -12.79 -4.35
C GLY A 129 -8.54 -14.13 -3.65
N LYS A 130 -9.48 -15.01 -4.09
CA LYS A 130 -9.64 -16.37 -3.56
C LYS A 130 -8.38 -17.21 -3.69
N ALA A 131 -7.73 -17.15 -4.84
CA ALA A 131 -6.51 -17.93 -5.08
C ALA A 131 -5.34 -17.47 -4.19
N VAL A 132 -5.23 -16.16 -3.92
CA VAL A 132 -4.19 -15.59 -3.06
C VAL A 132 -4.49 -15.79 -1.58
N ALA A 133 -5.75 -15.78 -1.15
CA ALA A 133 -6.18 -16.02 0.23
C ALA A 133 -5.62 -17.35 0.79
N VAL A 134 -5.45 -18.37 -0.06
CA VAL A 134 -4.85 -19.68 0.31
C VAL A 134 -3.39 -19.57 0.74
N PHE A 135 -2.67 -18.55 0.27
CA PHE A 135 -1.26 -18.31 0.64
C PHE A 135 -1.11 -17.54 1.95
N ASP A 136 -2.22 -17.11 2.53
CA ASP A 136 -2.30 -16.45 3.82
C ASP A 136 -1.45 -15.15 3.88
N PRO A 137 -1.66 -14.19 2.94
CA PRO A 137 -1.02 -12.88 3.01
C PRO A 137 -1.54 -12.09 4.21
N ASP A 138 -0.78 -11.09 4.66
CA ASP A 138 -1.21 -10.21 5.74
C ASP A 138 -2.29 -9.24 5.26
N SER A 139 -2.16 -8.73 4.03
CA SER A 139 -3.15 -7.86 3.39
C SER A 139 -3.27 -8.13 1.89
N VAL A 140 -4.39 -7.78 1.31
CA VAL A 140 -4.57 -7.68 -0.15
C VAL A 140 -4.93 -6.25 -0.55
N ILE A 141 -4.42 -5.80 -1.71
CA ILE A 141 -4.90 -4.59 -2.37
C ILE A 141 -5.81 -5.01 -3.51
N PHE A 142 -7.08 -4.67 -3.42
CA PHE A 142 -8.03 -4.86 -4.51
C PHE A 142 -8.07 -3.60 -5.38
N GLU A 143 -7.62 -3.71 -6.63
CA GLU A 143 -7.62 -2.62 -7.59
C GLU A 143 -7.81 -3.12 -9.02
N MET A 144 -8.63 -2.42 -9.79
CA MET A 144 -8.80 -2.73 -11.21
C MET A 144 -7.75 -2.00 -12.05
N PRO A 145 -6.98 -2.70 -12.92
CA PRO A 145 -5.92 -2.07 -13.71
C PRO A 145 -6.41 -0.92 -14.62
N GLY A 146 -7.69 -0.95 -15.03
CA GLY A 146 -8.31 0.11 -15.84
C GLY A 146 -8.57 1.41 -15.09
N ASP A 147 -8.56 1.39 -13.77
CA ASP A 147 -8.82 2.56 -12.92
C ASP A 147 -7.52 3.15 -12.34
N ILE A 148 -6.41 2.42 -12.41
CA ILE A 148 -5.10 2.89 -11.94
C ILE A 148 -4.67 4.13 -12.73
N SER A 149 -4.24 5.18 -12.01
CA SER A 149 -3.82 6.47 -12.57
C SER A 149 -4.92 7.18 -13.37
N THR A 150 -6.17 6.93 -13.05
CA THR A 150 -7.35 7.67 -13.51
C THR A 150 -8.00 8.41 -12.35
N GLU A 151 -8.97 9.28 -12.65
CA GLU A 151 -9.83 9.92 -11.63
C GLU A 151 -11.14 9.12 -11.41
N ARG A 152 -11.16 7.85 -11.78
CA ARG A 152 -12.31 6.96 -11.66
C ARG A 152 -12.11 6.00 -10.51
N ALA A 153 -12.50 6.43 -9.32
CA ALA A 153 -12.39 5.60 -8.13
C ALA A 153 -13.27 4.35 -8.24
N ILE A 154 -12.71 3.17 -7.96
CA ILE A 154 -13.43 1.90 -7.93
C ILE A 154 -14.59 1.95 -6.93
N THR A 155 -14.45 2.67 -5.83
CA THR A 155 -15.46 2.90 -4.80
C THR A 155 -16.73 3.60 -5.33
N GLN A 156 -16.59 4.39 -6.39
CA GLN A 156 -17.73 5.04 -7.07
C GLN A 156 -18.20 4.30 -8.31
N THR A 157 -17.27 3.69 -9.06
CA THR A 157 -17.59 3.05 -10.35
C THR A 157 -18.12 1.62 -10.16
N HIS A 158 -17.66 0.92 -9.12
CA HIS A 158 -18.00 -0.49 -8.87
C HIS A 158 -18.20 -0.78 -7.36
N PRO A 159 -19.05 -0.02 -6.63
CA PRO A 159 -19.21 -0.18 -5.19
C PRO A 159 -19.63 -1.59 -4.78
N GLU A 160 -20.57 -2.19 -5.52
CA GLU A 160 -21.06 -3.55 -5.27
C GLU A 160 -19.95 -4.61 -5.41
N LEU A 161 -19.00 -4.40 -6.32
CA LEU A 161 -17.85 -5.30 -6.49
C LEU A 161 -16.86 -5.18 -5.34
N VAL A 162 -16.69 -3.98 -4.79
CA VAL A 162 -15.83 -3.75 -3.61
C VAL A 162 -16.43 -4.48 -2.40
N GLU A 163 -17.72 -4.29 -2.12
CA GLU A 163 -18.43 -4.97 -1.04
C GLU A 163 -18.39 -6.49 -1.19
N GLU A 164 -18.62 -7.01 -2.42
CA GLU A 164 -18.55 -8.43 -2.72
C GLU A 164 -17.13 -8.99 -2.48
N PHE A 165 -16.09 -8.22 -2.88
CA PHE A 165 -14.70 -8.62 -2.67
C PHE A 165 -14.36 -8.71 -1.18
N ILE A 166 -14.72 -7.71 -0.39
CA ILE A 166 -14.47 -7.69 1.06
C ILE A 166 -15.19 -8.87 1.73
N ALA A 167 -16.48 -9.04 1.47
CA ALA A 167 -17.25 -10.16 2.04
C ALA A 167 -16.66 -11.53 1.65
N MET A 168 -16.17 -11.67 0.43
CA MET A 168 -15.49 -12.88 -0.03
C MET A 168 -14.18 -13.12 0.72
N MET A 169 -13.38 -12.08 0.96
CA MET A 169 -12.12 -12.21 1.72
C MET A 169 -12.38 -12.57 3.18
N ASP A 170 -13.40 -11.98 3.81
CA ASP A 170 -13.83 -12.34 5.18
C ASP A 170 -14.24 -13.81 5.32
N GLU A 171 -14.84 -14.38 4.26
CA GLU A 171 -15.21 -15.80 4.23
C GLU A 171 -13.99 -16.71 4.00
N GLU A 172 -13.11 -16.36 3.06
CA GLU A 172 -11.99 -17.21 2.64
C GLU A 172 -10.79 -17.12 3.61
N ASN A 173 -10.47 -15.93 4.12
CA ASN A 173 -9.39 -15.71 5.09
C ASN A 173 -9.63 -14.45 5.94
N PRO A 174 -10.37 -14.55 7.07
CA PRO A 174 -10.71 -13.40 7.92
C PRO A 174 -9.50 -12.74 8.62
N ARG A 175 -8.31 -13.31 8.51
CA ARG A 175 -7.06 -12.72 9.01
C ARG A 175 -6.48 -11.69 8.04
N THR A 176 -6.73 -11.87 6.76
CA THR A 176 -6.19 -11.00 5.70
C THR A 176 -7.01 -9.73 5.61
N THR A 177 -6.39 -8.58 5.85
CA THR A 177 -7.01 -7.27 5.70
C THR A 177 -7.15 -6.87 4.24
N VAL A 178 -8.13 -6.00 3.94
CA VAL A 178 -8.41 -5.55 2.57
C VAL A 178 -8.16 -4.06 2.43
N LEU A 179 -7.21 -3.71 1.58
CA LEU A 179 -7.01 -2.37 1.08
C LEU A 179 -7.72 -2.22 -0.28
N VAL A 180 -8.50 -1.17 -0.44
CA VAL A 180 -9.15 -0.83 -1.71
C VAL A 180 -8.39 0.29 -2.39
N GLY A 181 -7.94 0.05 -3.62
CA GLY A 181 -7.18 1.00 -4.44
C GLY A 181 -7.74 1.15 -5.85
N GLY A 182 -7.09 1.98 -6.65
CA GLY A 182 -7.49 2.25 -8.04
C GLY A 182 -8.39 3.49 -8.18
N GLY A 183 -7.80 4.56 -8.72
CA GLY A 183 -8.51 5.81 -9.01
C GLY A 183 -8.88 6.68 -7.81
N ILE A 184 -8.55 6.29 -6.58
CA ILE A 184 -8.78 7.09 -5.37
C ILE A 184 -8.06 8.43 -5.50
N SER A 185 -8.81 9.53 -5.44
CA SER A 185 -8.28 10.86 -5.74
C SER A 185 -8.84 11.98 -4.86
N THR A 186 -9.96 11.76 -4.19
CA THR A 186 -10.64 12.75 -3.35
C THR A 186 -10.90 12.22 -1.94
N PRO A 187 -11.11 13.09 -0.94
CA PRO A 187 -11.57 12.67 0.40
C PRO A 187 -12.87 11.85 0.36
N GLU A 188 -13.75 12.14 -0.59
CA GLU A 188 -14.99 11.37 -0.77
C GLU A 188 -14.73 9.93 -1.19
N ASP A 189 -13.76 9.68 -2.09
CA ASP A 189 -13.37 8.32 -2.48
C ASP A 189 -12.83 7.53 -1.28
N VAL A 190 -12.05 8.21 -0.43
CA VAL A 190 -11.48 7.63 0.80
C VAL A 190 -12.59 7.27 1.79
N ARG A 191 -13.54 8.19 2.04
CA ARG A 191 -14.69 7.95 2.91
C ARG A 191 -15.52 6.75 2.44
N LEU A 192 -15.79 6.68 1.14
CA LEU A 192 -16.55 5.58 0.53
C LEU A 192 -15.83 4.23 0.67
N ALA A 193 -14.50 4.19 0.55
CA ALA A 193 -13.73 2.94 0.75
C ALA A 193 -13.96 2.37 2.15
N PHE A 194 -13.86 3.19 3.19
CA PHE A 194 -14.10 2.75 4.57
C PHE A 194 -15.58 2.42 4.82
N GLU A 195 -16.54 3.17 4.27
CA GLU A 195 -17.97 2.85 4.38
C GLU A 195 -18.34 1.53 3.69
N GLN A 196 -17.62 1.13 2.65
CA GLN A 196 -17.75 -0.17 1.98
C GLN A 196 -17.06 -1.31 2.74
N GLY A 197 -16.38 -1.02 3.88
CA GLY A 197 -15.78 -2.00 4.75
C GLY A 197 -14.29 -2.27 4.52
N ALA A 198 -13.59 -1.44 3.74
CA ALA A 198 -12.14 -1.57 3.59
C ALA A 198 -11.41 -1.28 4.91
N ASP A 199 -10.36 -2.04 5.23
CA ASP A 199 -9.48 -1.78 6.36
C ASP A 199 -8.53 -0.61 6.08
N ALA A 200 -8.18 -0.40 4.82
CA ALA A 200 -7.32 0.68 4.35
C ALA A 200 -7.66 1.09 2.91
N THR A 201 -7.17 2.25 2.51
CA THR A 201 -7.23 2.71 1.12
C THR A 201 -5.99 3.51 0.77
N GLY A 202 -5.82 3.94 -0.48
CA GLY A 202 -4.63 4.69 -0.82
C GLY A 202 -4.64 5.31 -2.21
N ALA A 203 -3.69 6.22 -2.42
CA ALA A 203 -3.52 6.90 -3.69
C ALA A 203 -2.04 7.02 -4.09
N ALA A 204 -1.80 7.29 -5.35
CA ALA A 204 -0.48 7.57 -5.91
C ALA A 204 -0.43 8.96 -6.55
N SER A 205 -0.87 9.07 -7.81
CA SER A 205 -0.81 10.32 -8.59
C SER A 205 -1.59 11.47 -7.96
N ALA A 206 -2.75 11.19 -7.36
CA ALA A 206 -3.60 12.21 -6.76
C ALA A 206 -2.86 13.02 -5.67
N VAL A 207 -2.02 12.35 -4.86
CA VAL A 207 -1.22 12.99 -3.82
C VAL A 207 0.12 13.48 -4.38
N SER A 208 0.84 12.61 -5.11
CA SER A 208 2.20 12.91 -5.59
C SER A 208 2.27 14.04 -6.63
N LEU A 209 1.18 14.31 -7.34
CA LEU A 209 1.07 15.36 -8.37
C LEU A 209 0.13 16.49 -7.97
N ALA A 210 -0.38 16.53 -6.74
CA ALA A 210 -1.23 17.60 -6.25
C ALA A 210 -0.51 18.95 -6.26
N ASN A 211 -1.23 20.02 -6.57
CA ASN A 211 -0.70 21.38 -6.45
C ASN A 211 -0.41 21.78 -5.00
N ASP A 212 -1.23 21.31 -4.08
CA ASP A 212 -1.08 21.48 -2.64
C ASP A 212 -1.32 20.12 -1.95
N PRO A 213 -0.29 19.26 -1.88
CA PRO A 213 -0.43 17.94 -1.29
C PRO A 213 -0.69 17.99 0.22
N GLU A 214 -0.19 19.00 0.94
CA GLU A 214 -0.46 19.13 2.38
C GLU A 214 -1.93 19.39 2.65
N ALA A 215 -2.57 20.30 1.93
CA ALA A 215 -3.99 20.57 2.05
C ALA A 215 -4.83 19.33 1.75
N LEU A 216 -4.54 18.63 0.65
CA LEU A 216 -5.22 17.39 0.28
C LEU A 216 -5.08 16.31 1.35
N LEU A 217 -3.88 16.11 1.90
CA LEU A 217 -3.64 15.12 2.96
C LEU A 217 -4.43 15.44 4.24
N ARG A 218 -4.55 16.70 4.61
CA ARG A 218 -5.38 17.13 5.77
C ARG A 218 -6.88 16.86 5.53
N GLU A 219 -7.36 17.09 4.31
CA GLU A 219 -8.73 16.76 3.94
C GLU A 219 -8.99 15.24 3.94
N ILE A 220 -8.02 14.44 3.46
CA ILE A 220 -8.06 12.97 3.52
C ILE A 220 -8.06 12.49 4.97
N ALA A 221 -7.15 12.98 5.80
CA ALA A 221 -7.05 12.59 7.21
C ALA A 221 -8.37 12.82 7.97
N ALA A 222 -9.09 13.90 7.64
CA ALA A 222 -10.35 14.24 8.31
C ALA A 222 -11.51 13.25 8.04
N VAL A 223 -11.37 12.34 7.09
CA VAL A 223 -12.40 11.36 6.73
C VAL A 223 -11.99 9.90 7.00
N ILE A 224 -10.77 9.67 7.46
CA ILE A 224 -10.31 8.34 7.91
C ILE A 224 -10.94 8.07 9.28
N PRO A 225 -11.51 6.88 9.53
CA PRO A 225 -12.04 6.50 10.83
C PRO A 225 -10.96 6.53 11.92
N GLU A 226 -11.36 6.83 13.18
CA GLU A 226 -10.45 6.67 14.33
C GLU A 226 -10.11 5.18 14.55
N SER A 227 -8.88 4.90 14.97
CA SER A 227 -8.47 3.54 15.38
C SER A 227 -9.26 3.12 16.64
N GLU A 228 -9.78 1.89 16.68
CA GLU A 228 -10.50 1.36 17.85
C GLU A 228 -9.57 1.04 19.05
#